data_ad73c3fb1e8ee290e557714b3a362955
#
_entry.id   ad73c3fb1e8ee290e557714b3a362955
#
_cell.length_a   1.000
_cell.length_b   1.000
_cell.length_c   1.000
_cell.angle_alpha   90.00
_cell.angle_beta   90.00
_cell.angle_gamma   90.00
#
_symmetry.space_group_name_H-M   'P 1'
#
loop_
_entity.id
_entity.type
_entity.pdbx_description
1 polymer ?
#
loop_
_entity_poly.entity_id
_entity_poly.type
_entity_poly.pdbx_seq_one_letter_code
_entity_poly.pdbx_strand_id
1 'polypeptide(L)'
;MTGGTRQMAEAAAKAASSEPAVRVRLLHASETEASDLIDADAYVFATPENLAAISGMMKDFFDRAYYGALDRIVGRPYATLICAGSDGENAARQVERIAAGWRLKAVAPPLIVCTYAQTPDAILLTKQIGAHDLTRCADIGATLAAGLTLGIF
;
A
#
# COMPACT_ATOMS: atom_id res chain seq x y z
N MET A 1 6.28 13.09 -2.41
CA MET A 1 6.23 14.55 -2.42
C MET A 1 5.84 15.13 -1.05
N THR A 2 4.61 14.96 -0.59
CA THR A 2 4.09 15.65 0.62
C THR A 2 4.08 14.79 1.89
N GLY A 3 4.50 13.55 1.83
CA GLY A 3 4.77 12.68 2.98
C GLY A 3 3.57 11.95 3.60
N GLY A 4 2.33 12.19 3.16
CA GLY A 4 1.15 11.54 3.75
C GLY A 4 1.17 10.01 3.58
N THR A 5 1.32 9.52 2.36
CA THR A 5 1.43 8.07 2.07
C THR A 5 2.57 7.41 2.85
N ARG A 6 3.71 8.11 2.97
CA ARG A 6 4.86 7.60 3.71
C ARG A 6 4.52 7.38 5.19
N GLN A 7 3.86 8.33 5.86
CA GLN A 7 3.43 8.18 7.25
C GLN A 7 2.50 6.97 7.43
N MET A 8 1.56 6.78 6.50
CA MET A 8 0.64 5.62 6.52
C MET A 8 1.41 4.30 6.36
N ALA A 9 2.33 4.23 5.38
CA ALA A 9 3.13 3.04 5.14
C ALA A 9 4.08 2.72 6.31
N GLU A 10 4.71 3.74 6.91
CA GLU A 10 5.57 3.58 8.09
C GLU A 10 4.78 3.09 9.31
N ALA A 11 3.54 3.57 9.52
CA ALA A 11 2.68 3.10 10.60
C ALA A 11 2.33 1.60 10.43
N ALA A 12 1.93 1.19 9.22
CA ALA A 12 1.66 -0.21 8.92
C ALA A 12 2.91 -1.09 9.07
N ALA A 13 4.05 -0.66 8.52
CA ALA A 13 5.31 -1.39 8.60
C ALA A 13 5.79 -1.56 10.04
N LYS A 14 5.70 -0.50 10.87
CA LYS A 14 6.06 -0.55 12.28
C LYS A 14 5.22 -1.55 13.06
N ALA A 15 3.91 -1.55 12.84
CA ALA A 15 3.00 -2.47 13.50
C ALA A 15 3.25 -3.93 13.07
N ALA A 16 3.42 -4.17 11.77
CA ALA A 16 3.77 -5.49 11.25
C ALA A 16 5.10 -6.02 11.82
N SER A 17 6.09 -5.14 12.02
CA SER A 17 7.40 -5.50 12.59
C SER A 17 7.35 -5.87 14.06
N SER A 18 6.22 -5.67 14.76
CA SER A 18 6.03 -6.13 16.13
C SER A 18 5.76 -7.64 16.22
N GLU A 19 5.46 -8.29 15.08
CA GLU A 19 5.35 -9.74 15.00
C GLU A 19 6.74 -10.37 14.76
N PRO A 20 7.31 -11.08 15.75
CA PRO A 20 8.70 -11.56 15.68
C PRO A 20 8.97 -12.53 14.52
N ALA A 21 7.94 -13.25 14.05
CA ALA A 21 8.06 -14.22 12.97
C ALA A 21 8.06 -13.58 11.58
N VAL A 22 7.81 -12.27 11.47
CA VAL A 22 7.67 -11.55 10.21
C VAL A 22 8.82 -10.58 9.98
N ARG A 23 9.46 -10.68 8.83
CA ARG A 23 10.43 -9.69 8.36
C ARG A 23 9.76 -8.66 7.45
N VAL A 24 9.72 -7.41 7.87
CA VAL A 24 9.13 -6.32 7.09
C VAL A 24 10.19 -5.58 6.28
N ARG A 25 9.87 -5.31 5.02
CA ARG A 25 10.65 -4.44 4.13
C ARG A 25 9.77 -3.29 3.67
N LEU A 26 10.15 -2.06 3.96
CA LEU A 26 9.50 -0.86 3.45
C LEU A 26 10.35 -0.31 2.30
N LEU A 27 9.84 -0.44 1.09
CA LEU A 27 10.54 -0.06 -0.13
C LEU A 27 9.81 1.10 -0.84
N HIS A 28 10.58 1.94 -1.51
CA HIS A 28 10.00 2.95 -2.39
C HIS A 28 9.69 2.36 -3.76
N ALA A 29 8.57 2.74 -4.37
CA ALA A 29 8.11 2.16 -5.63
C ALA A 29 9.14 2.24 -6.78
N SER A 30 9.95 3.31 -6.81
CA SER A 30 11.02 3.47 -7.82
C SER A 30 12.20 2.49 -7.66
N GLU A 31 12.32 1.86 -6.50
CA GLU A 31 13.43 0.95 -6.15
C GLU A 31 12.97 -0.49 -6.03
N THR A 32 11.67 -0.74 -6.14
CA THR A 32 11.07 -2.06 -6.00
C THR A 32 11.04 -2.78 -7.34
N GLU A 33 11.44 -4.04 -7.35
CA GLU A 33 11.51 -4.90 -8.53
C GLU A 33 10.61 -6.13 -8.39
N ALA A 34 10.43 -6.88 -9.48
CA ALA A 34 9.67 -8.13 -9.48
C ALA A 34 10.21 -9.16 -8.48
N SER A 35 11.53 -9.20 -8.26
CA SER A 35 12.19 -10.08 -7.28
C SER A 35 11.72 -9.78 -5.86
N ASP A 36 11.49 -8.51 -5.51
CA ASP A 36 11.00 -8.14 -4.18
C ASP A 36 9.60 -8.68 -3.91
N LEU A 37 8.75 -8.70 -4.94
CA LEU A 37 7.42 -9.34 -4.85
C LEU A 37 7.53 -10.85 -4.70
N ILE A 38 8.44 -11.49 -5.43
CA ILE A 38 8.61 -12.95 -5.39
C ILE A 38 9.11 -13.40 -4.01
N ASP A 39 9.99 -12.62 -3.40
CA ASP A 39 10.62 -12.93 -2.11
C ASP A 39 9.74 -12.63 -0.90
N ALA A 40 8.60 -11.96 -1.08
CA ALA A 40 7.69 -11.59 0.00
C ALA A 40 6.41 -12.43 -0.01
N ASP A 41 5.91 -12.82 1.16
CA ASP A 41 4.71 -13.64 1.30
C ASP A 41 3.41 -12.80 1.34
N ALA A 42 3.51 -11.49 1.57
CA ALA A 42 2.38 -10.57 1.63
C ALA A 42 2.79 -9.15 1.21
N TYR A 43 1.79 -8.32 0.86
CA TYR A 43 2.04 -6.97 0.34
C TYR A 43 1.14 -5.91 0.97
N VAL A 44 1.69 -4.72 1.20
CA VAL A 44 0.92 -3.50 1.41
C VAL A 44 1.27 -2.52 0.29
N PHE A 45 0.33 -2.28 -0.61
CA PHE A 45 0.49 -1.28 -1.67
C PHE A 45 0.03 0.07 -1.15
N ALA A 46 0.97 0.98 -0.91
CA ALA A 46 0.70 2.32 -0.41
C ALA A 46 1.00 3.36 -1.49
N THR A 47 -0.01 4.12 -1.93
CA THR A 47 0.15 5.14 -2.97
C THR A 47 -0.69 6.38 -2.69
N PRO A 48 -0.24 7.58 -3.08
CA PRO A 48 -1.15 8.71 -3.13
C PRO A 48 -2.10 8.60 -4.33
N GLU A 49 -3.27 9.20 -4.21
CA GLU A 49 -4.07 9.55 -5.39
C GLU A 49 -3.51 10.84 -6.00
N ASN A 50 -3.15 10.79 -7.26
CA ASN A 50 -2.72 11.94 -8.05
C ASN A 50 -3.60 12.03 -9.32
N LEU A 51 -4.32 13.14 -9.48
CA LEU A 51 -5.19 13.36 -10.65
C LEU A 51 -6.15 12.18 -10.88
N ALA A 52 -6.84 11.78 -9.82
CA ALA A 52 -7.80 10.67 -9.81
C ALA A 52 -7.20 9.29 -10.20
N ALA A 53 -5.90 9.07 -10.00
CA ALA A 53 -5.22 7.82 -10.32
C ALA A 53 -4.15 7.50 -9.26
N ILE A 54 -3.59 6.28 -9.31
CA ILE A 54 -2.38 5.96 -8.58
C ILE A 54 -1.23 6.86 -9.05
N SER A 55 -0.23 7.09 -8.18
CA SER A 55 0.93 7.89 -8.58
C SER A 55 1.68 7.26 -9.76
N GLY A 56 2.28 8.10 -10.61
CA GLY A 56 3.08 7.62 -11.75
C GLY A 56 4.19 6.66 -11.33
N MET A 57 4.84 6.89 -10.18
CA MET A 57 5.87 5.99 -9.65
C MET A 57 5.31 4.61 -9.25
N MET A 58 4.10 4.57 -8.67
CA MET A 58 3.43 3.30 -8.37
C MET A 58 3.02 2.58 -9.65
N LYS A 59 2.53 3.32 -10.65
CA LYS A 59 2.19 2.74 -11.96
C LYS A 59 3.41 2.19 -12.67
N ASP A 60 4.52 2.92 -12.66
CA ASP A 60 5.81 2.48 -13.20
C ASP A 60 6.30 1.18 -12.54
N PHE A 61 6.23 1.11 -11.20
CA PHE A 61 6.53 -0.12 -10.47
C PHE A 61 5.66 -1.28 -10.95
N PHE A 62 4.37 -1.09 -11.04
CA PHE A 62 3.47 -2.15 -11.53
C PHE A 62 3.82 -2.57 -12.95
N ASP A 63 4.12 -1.63 -13.86
CA ASP A 63 4.48 -1.94 -15.25
C ASP A 63 5.78 -2.74 -15.34
N ARG A 64 6.80 -2.37 -14.57
CA ARG A 64 8.10 -3.07 -14.54
C ARG A 64 8.01 -4.46 -13.90
N ALA A 65 7.23 -4.60 -12.83
CA ALA A 65 7.16 -5.82 -12.06
C ALA A 65 6.13 -6.84 -12.59
N TYR A 66 5.13 -6.40 -13.38
CA TYR A 66 3.94 -7.19 -13.67
C TYR A 66 4.26 -8.55 -14.25
N TYR A 67 4.97 -8.60 -15.35
CA TYR A 67 5.26 -9.87 -16.04
C TYR A 67 6.31 -10.72 -15.31
N GLY A 68 7.24 -10.08 -14.59
CA GLY A 68 8.24 -10.80 -13.79
C GLY A 68 7.63 -11.54 -12.59
N ALA A 69 6.55 -11.01 -12.01
CA ALA A 69 5.83 -11.59 -10.88
C ALA A 69 4.63 -12.46 -11.28
N LEU A 70 4.14 -12.33 -12.54
CA LEU A 70 2.96 -13.04 -13.03
C LEU A 70 3.11 -14.56 -12.85
N ASP A 71 2.04 -15.20 -12.36
CA ASP A 71 1.96 -16.63 -12.03
C ASP A 71 2.87 -17.11 -10.88
N ARG A 72 3.72 -16.24 -10.31
CA ARG A 72 4.67 -16.58 -9.24
C ARG A 72 4.19 -16.19 -7.83
N ILE A 73 3.22 -15.29 -7.75
CA ILE A 73 2.72 -14.73 -6.47
C ILE A 73 1.22 -14.97 -6.25
N VAL A 74 0.67 -15.93 -6.97
CA VAL A 74 -0.77 -16.27 -6.93
C VAL A 74 -1.22 -16.62 -5.51
N GLY A 75 -2.34 -16.02 -5.10
CA GLY A 75 -2.97 -16.31 -3.82
C GLY A 75 -2.36 -15.58 -2.62
N ARG A 76 -1.24 -14.87 -2.78
CA ARG A 76 -0.63 -14.15 -1.67
C ARG A 76 -1.53 -13.00 -1.18
N PRO A 77 -1.59 -12.77 0.13
CA PRO A 77 -2.43 -11.74 0.72
C PRO A 77 -1.89 -10.33 0.45
N TYR A 78 -2.79 -9.37 0.28
CA TYR A 78 -2.41 -7.97 0.19
C TYR A 78 -3.41 -7.02 0.84
N ALA A 79 -2.96 -5.83 1.16
CA ALA A 79 -3.77 -4.70 1.57
C ALA A 79 -3.37 -3.43 0.77
N THR A 80 -4.28 -2.45 0.74
CA THR A 80 -4.07 -1.19 0.01
C THR A 80 -4.26 0.02 0.93
N LEU A 81 -3.31 0.96 0.88
CA LEU A 81 -3.38 2.24 1.57
C LEU A 81 -3.36 3.38 0.53
N ILE A 82 -4.37 4.22 0.52
CA ILE A 82 -4.48 5.37 -0.38
C ILE A 82 -4.49 6.66 0.42
N CYS A 83 -3.55 7.56 0.12
CA CYS A 83 -3.56 8.93 0.64
C CYS A 83 -4.11 9.85 -0.44
N ALA A 84 -5.31 10.40 -0.23
CA ALA A 84 -6.02 11.20 -1.20
C ALA A 84 -6.22 12.66 -0.76
N GLY A 85 -6.54 13.52 -1.71
CA GLY A 85 -7.04 14.86 -1.44
C GLY A 85 -8.47 14.83 -0.90
N SER A 86 -9.40 14.29 -1.68
CA SER A 86 -10.84 14.31 -1.38
C SER A 86 -11.60 13.03 -1.73
N ASP A 87 -11.01 12.11 -2.52
CA ASP A 87 -11.69 10.91 -3.00
C ASP A 87 -10.85 9.65 -2.76
N GLY A 88 -9.97 9.25 -3.68
CA GLY A 88 -9.11 8.07 -3.57
C GLY A 88 -9.69 6.79 -4.17
N GLU A 89 -10.98 6.74 -4.48
CA GLU A 89 -11.69 5.54 -4.93
C GLU A 89 -11.13 4.99 -6.25
N ASN A 90 -10.81 5.87 -7.21
CA ASN A 90 -10.29 5.41 -8.49
C ASN A 90 -8.86 4.86 -8.36
N ALA A 91 -8.03 5.46 -7.51
CA ALA A 91 -6.69 4.93 -7.21
C ALA A 91 -6.78 3.54 -6.56
N ALA A 92 -7.70 3.36 -5.60
CA ALA A 92 -7.96 2.06 -4.97
C ALA A 92 -8.37 1.00 -6.00
N ARG A 93 -9.35 1.31 -6.86
CA ARG A 93 -9.79 0.40 -7.95
C ARG A 93 -8.68 0.03 -8.92
N GLN A 94 -7.75 0.94 -9.22
CA GLN A 94 -6.62 0.64 -10.09
C GLN A 94 -5.67 -0.39 -9.43
N VAL A 95 -5.35 -0.23 -8.15
CA VAL A 95 -4.56 -1.22 -7.41
C VAL A 95 -5.26 -2.57 -7.38
N GLU A 96 -6.56 -2.61 -7.06
CA GLU A 96 -7.35 -3.84 -7.02
C GLU A 96 -7.35 -4.58 -8.37
N ARG A 97 -7.51 -3.86 -9.49
CA ARG A 97 -7.49 -4.46 -10.83
C ARG A 97 -6.15 -5.07 -11.17
N ILE A 98 -5.04 -4.41 -10.80
CA ILE A 98 -3.69 -4.92 -11.04
C ILE A 98 -3.44 -6.14 -10.15
N ALA A 99 -3.77 -6.05 -8.85
CA ALA A 99 -3.65 -7.15 -7.90
C ALA A 99 -4.49 -8.38 -8.31
N ALA A 100 -5.69 -8.16 -8.87
CA ALA A 100 -6.52 -9.22 -9.44
C ALA A 100 -5.84 -9.90 -10.65
N GLY A 101 -5.12 -9.14 -11.48
CA GLY A 101 -4.30 -9.70 -12.56
C GLY A 101 -3.20 -10.64 -12.06
N TRP A 102 -2.59 -10.34 -10.93
CA TRP A 102 -1.66 -11.21 -10.22
C TRP A 102 -2.35 -12.31 -9.40
N ARG A 103 -3.67 -12.31 -9.34
CA ARG A 103 -4.49 -13.24 -8.52
C ARG A 103 -4.14 -13.18 -7.03
N LEU A 104 -3.82 -11.99 -6.52
CA LEU A 104 -3.63 -11.75 -5.10
C LEU A 104 -4.97 -11.76 -4.35
N LYS A 105 -4.93 -11.99 -3.04
CA LYS A 105 -6.11 -12.00 -2.16
C LYS A 105 -6.12 -10.75 -1.28
N ALA A 106 -7.11 -9.88 -1.45
CA ALA A 106 -7.31 -8.76 -0.55
C ALA A 106 -7.70 -9.25 0.85
N VAL A 107 -7.01 -8.80 1.89
CA VAL A 107 -7.31 -9.17 3.29
C VAL A 107 -8.22 -8.15 3.98
N ALA A 108 -8.37 -6.97 3.42
CA ALA A 108 -9.26 -5.91 3.89
C ALA A 108 -9.67 -5.02 2.71
N PRO A 109 -10.78 -4.27 2.83
CA PRO A 109 -11.08 -3.19 1.91
C PRO A 109 -9.94 -2.17 1.87
N PRO A 110 -9.73 -1.46 0.73
CA PRO A 110 -8.74 -0.39 0.66
C PRO A 110 -8.96 0.66 1.76
N LEU A 111 -7.90 1.02 2.47
CA LEU A 111 -7.93 2.10 3.44
C LEU A 111 -7.60 3.41 2.74
N ILE A 112 -8.61 4.27 2.57
CA ILE A 112 -8.47 5.60 2.00
C ILE A 112 -8.44 6.61 3.13
N VAL A 113 -7.41 7.48 3.14
CA VAL A 113 -7.27 8.60 4.06
C VAL A 113 -7.28 9.89 3.26
N CYS A 114 -8.30 10.72 3.46
CA CYS A 114 -8.46 12.02 2.80
C CYS A 114 -7.85 13.14 3.64
N THR A 115 -7.00 13.94 3.00
CA THR A 115 -6.35 15.10 3.63
C THR A 115 -7.14 16.39 3.47
N TYR A 116 -8.18 16.37 2.63
CA TYR A 116 -9.05 17.51 2.28
C TYR A 116 -8.30 18.73 1.74
N ALA A 117 -7.11 18.53 1.21
CA ALA A 117 -6.33 19.57 0.56
C ALA A 117 -6.88 19.84 -0.85
N GLN A 118 -7.53 20.99 -1.05
CA GLN A 118 -8.23 21.32 -2.29
C GLN A 118 -7.68 22.54 -3.03
N THR A 119 -6.76 23.29 -2.42
CA THR A 119 -6.09 24.41 -3.09
C THR A 119 -4.67 24.00 -3.47
N PRO A 120 -4.08 24.59 -4.54
CA PRO A 120 -2.71 24.27 -4.93
C PRO A 120 -1.72 24.39 -3.77
N ASP A 121 -1.81 25.43 -2.97
CA ASP A 121 -0.94 25.64 -1.81
C ASP A 121 -1.11 24.54 -0.77
N ALA A 122 -2.36 24.20 -0.41
CA ALA A 122 -2.65 23.13 0.55
C ALA A 122 -2.21 21.75 0.02
N ILE A 123 -2.34 21.50 -1.29
CA ILE A 123 -1.91 20.25 -1.92
C ILE A 123 -0.40 20.08 -1.83
N LEU A 124 0.38 21.15 -2.00
CA LEU A 124 1.83 21.11 -2.00
C LEU A 124 2.47 21.10 -0.60
N LEU A 125 1.73 21.49 0.44
CA LEU A 125 2.22 21.44 1.81
C LEU A 125 2.49 20.00 2.29
N THR A 126 3.47 19.86 3.19
CA THR A 126 3.69 18.61 3.92
C THR A 126 2.44 18.18 4.64
N LYS A 127 2.02 16.93 4.46
CA LYS A 127 0.82 16.37 5.09
C LYS A 127 1.12 15.89 6.52
N GLN A 128 0.13 16.04 7.36
CA GLN A 128 0.08 15.45 8.70
C GLN A 128 -1.13 14.51 8.73
N ILE A 129 -0.86 13.22 8.81
CA ILE A 129 -1.93 12.22 8.95
C ILE A 129 -2.33 12.13 10.42
N GLY A 130 -3.64 12.21 10.68
CA GLY A 130 -4.17 12.17 12.04
C GLY A 130 -3.89 10.84 12.73
N ALA A 131 -3.75 10.89 14.07
CA ALA A 131 -3.42 9.70 14.87
C ALA A 131 -4.42 8.55 14.67
N HIS A 132 -5.72 8.87 14.53
CA HIS A 132 -6.76 7.88 14.26
C HIS A 132 -6.50 7.11 12.95
N ASP A 133 -6.16 7.81 11.86
CA ASP A 133 -5.88 7.17 10.58
C ASP A 133 -4.56 6.41 10.59
N LEU A 134 -3.55 6.90 11.31
CA LEU A 134 -2.31 6.15 11.51
C LEU A 134 -2.56 4.85 12.29
N THR A 135 -3.45 4.85 13.28
CA THR A 135 -3.86 3.64 13.99
C THR A 135 -4.52 2.64 13.03
N ARG A 136 -5.43 3.08 12.17
CA ARG A 136 -6.05 2.22 11.15
C ARG A 136 -5.02 1.62 10.19
N CYS A 137 -4.00 2.40 9.79
CA CYS A 137 -2.89 1.88 8.98
C CYS A 137 -2.08 0.82 9.76
N ALA A 138 -1.81 1.07 11.03
CA ALA A 138 -1.11 0.14 11.91
C ALA A 138 -1.88 -1.18 12.06
N ASP A 139 -3.21 -1.11 12.24
CA ASP A 139 -4.09 -2.28 12.34
C ASP A 139 -4.03 -3.16 11.08
N ILE A 140 -3.97 -2.55 9.89
CA ILE A 140 -3.78 -3.27 8.61
C ILE A 140 -2.44 -4.04 8.63
N GLY A 141 -1.34 -3.39 9.03
CA GLY A 141 -0.04 -4.03 9.11
C GLY A 141 0.01 -5.18 10.11
N ALA A 142 -0.53 -4.96 11.32
CA ALA A 142 -0.60 -5.98 12.36
C ALA A 142 -1.48 -7.17 11.94
N THR A 143 -2.63 -6.92 11.34
CA THR A 143 -3.54 -7.97 10.85
C THR A 143 -2.86 -8.83 9.78
N LEU A 144 -2.16 -8.21 8.84
CA LEU A 144 -1.46 -8.93 7.77
C LEU A 144 -0.35 -9.81 8.35
N ALA A 145 0.46 -9.27 9.29
CA ALA A 145 1.53 -10.01 9.94
C ALA A 145 1.03 -11.18 10.79
N ALA A 146 0.00 -10.95 11.61
CA ALA A 146 -0.61 -11.99 12.41
C ALA A 146 -1.24 -13.10 11.55
N GLY A 147 -1.92 -12.73 10.46
CA GLY A 147 -2.51 -13.70 9.54
C GLY A 147 -1.48 -14.60 8.86
N LEU A 148 -0.31 -14.05 8.49
CA LEU A 148 0.82 -14.84 7.98
C LEU A 148 1.35 -15.82 9.02
N THR A 149 1.58 -15.35 10.24
CA THR A 149 2.10 -16.20 11.34
C THR A 149 1.14 -17.33 11.70
N LEU A 150 -0.16 -17.07 11.63
CA LEU A 150 -1.21 -18.04 11.94
C LEU A 150 -1.58 -18.94 10.74
N GLY A 151 -1.06 -18.69 9.55
CA GLY A 151 -1.39 -19.44 8.33
C GLY A 151 -2.86 -19.28 7.91
N ILE A 152 -3.43 -18.07 8.12
CA ILE A 152 -4.85 -17.78 7.79
C ILE A 152 -5.02 -17.45 6.30
N PHE A 153 -3.97 -16.97 5.64
CA PHE A 153 -4.02 -16.50 4.25
C PHE A 153 -3.47 -17.51 3.25
#